data_05f06974b5fb876ce2eca1ff22c910a5
#
_entry.id   05f06974b5fb876ce2eca1ff22c910a5
#
_cell.length_a   1.000
_cell.length_b   1.000
_cell.length_c   1.000
_cell.angle_alpha   90.00
_cell.angle_beta   90.00
_cell.angle_gamma   90.00
#
_symmetry.space_group_name_H-M   'P 1'
#
loop_
_entity.id
_entity.type
_entity.pdbx_description
1 polymer ?
#
loop_
_entity_poly.entity_id
_entity_poly.type
_entity_poly.pdbx_seq_one_letter_code
_entity_poly.pdbx_strand_id
1 'polypeptide(L)'
;MADLRPMTCCFSGYRIEKMPFRNEDCPAARELFAALDAAVAEAAADGCTRFLSGMSTGFDLWAAEAVLRTRAALPVQLLCAVPFDGQADRFPLEWKRRFNRCLLAADKVYALSRSYHAGCFAARNRFMVDASSRLICYYDGRSGGTAQTVHMAEQSGLKIVNLADGQQSLL
;
A
#
# COMPACT_ATOMS: atom_id res chain seq x y z
N MET A 1 12.38 17.86 -15.46
CA MET A 1 11.97 16.44 -15.31
C MET A 1 10.46 16.34 -15.40
N ALA A 2 9.96 15.25 -15.96
CA ALA A 2 8.52 15.03 -16.04
C ALA A 2 7.93 14.84 -14.63
N ASP A 3 6.75 15.40 -14.40
CA ASP A 3 6.00 15.15 -13.19
C ASP A 3 5.35 13.76 -13.30
N LEU A 4 5.77 12.84 -12.44
CA LEU A 4 5.28 11.46 -12.42
C LEU A 4 4.08 11.25 -11.48
N ARG A 5 3.67 12.28 -10.72
CA ARG A 5 2.53 12.17 -9.79
C ARG A 5 1.24 11.74 -10.47
N PRO A 6 0.85 12.27 -11.65
CA PRO A 6 -0.39 11.85 -12.30
C PRO A 6 -0.45 10.36 -12.63
N MET A 7 0.71 9.70 -12.78
CA MET A 7 0.82 8.28 -13.10
C MET A 7 1.12 7.42 -11.88
N THR A 8 1.12 7.99 -10.68
CA THR A 8 1.51 7.29 -9.45
C THR A 8 0.33 7.15 -8.50
N CYS A 9 0.13 5.93 -8.03
CA CYS A 9 -0.85 5.55 -7.01
C CYS A 9 -0.09 4.99 -5.80
N CYS A 10 -0.46 5.41 -4.60
CA CYS A 10 0.11 4.83 -3.38
C CYS A 10 -0.96 4.07 -2.59
N PHE A 11 -0.50 3.30 -1.61
CA PHE A 11 -1.34 2.48 -0.75
C PHE A 11 -1.16 2.87 0.72
N SER A 12 -2.22 2.71 1.51
CA SER A 12 -2.15 2.78 2.97
C SER A 12 -3.28 1.97 3.58
N GLY A 13 -2.95 1.16 4.57
CA GLY A 13 -3.94 0.36 5.27
C GLY A 13 -3.38 -0.22 6.55
N TYR A 14 -4.21 -1.00 7.23
CA TYR A 14 -3.84 -1.54 8.53
C TYR A 14 -2.84 -2.68 8.41
N ARG A 15 -1.94 -2.75 9.41
CA ARG A 15 -1.13 -3.94 9.64
C ARG A 15 -2.02 -5.11 10.00
N ILE A 16 -1.51 -6.33 9.83
CA ILE A 16 -2.29 -7.56 10.03
C ILE A 16 -2.98 -7.60 11.41
N GLU A 17 -2.34 -7.07 12.46
CA GLU A 17 -2.89 -7.06 13.82
C GLU A 17 -4.17 -6.22 13.95
N LYS A 18 -4.33 -5.22 13.09
CA LYS A 18 -5.50 -4.31 13.07
C LYS A 18 -6.57 -4.69 12.07
N MET A 19 -6.30 -5.64 11.18
CA MET A 19 -7.28 -6.09 10.20
C MET A 19 -8.42 -6.86 10.90
N PRO A 20 -9.65 -6.81 10.36
CA PRO A 20 -10.79 -7.53 10.94
C PRO A 20 -10.68 -9.05 10.79
N PHE A 21 -9.69 -9.55 10.07
CA PHE A 21 -9.42 -10.98 9.92
C PHE A 21 -7.90 -11.22 9.99
N ARG A 22 -7.52 -12.42 10.41
CA ARG A 22 -6.13 -12.89 10.45
C ARG A 22 -5.87 -13.98 9.42
N ASN A 23 -6.89 -14.77 9.13
CA ASN A 23 -6.83 -15.85 8.15
C ASN A 23 -7.21 -15.31 6.77
N GLU A 24 -6.31 -15.43 5.81
CA GLU A 24 -6.54 -14.99 4.44
C GLU A 24 -7.51 -15.91 3.68
N ASP A 25 -7.78 -17.10 4.21
CA ASP A 25 -8.74 -18.03 3.62
C ASP A 25 -10.15 -17.88 4.26
N CYS A 26 -10.66 -16.67 4.29
CA CYS A 26 -12.01 -16.37 4.74
C CYS A 26 -12.73 -15.50 3.71
N PRO A 27 -14.08 -15.43 3.72
CA PRO A 27 -14.83 -14.64 2.75
C PRO A 27 -14.43 -13.16 2.73
N ALA A 28 -14.23 -12.54 3.89
CA ALA A 28 -13.85 -11.12 3.99
C ALA A 28 -12.48 -10.85 3.36
N ALA A 29 -11.51 -11.76 3.56
CA ALA A 29 -10.19 -11.64 2.95
C ALA A 29 -10.25 -11.78 1.43
N ARG A 30 -10.97 -12.79 0.94
CA ARG A 30 -11.14 -13.02 -0.51
C ARG A 30 -11.80 -11.82 -1.18
N GLU A 31 -12.79 -11.23 -0.54
CA GLU A 31 -13.48 -10.05 -1.06
C GLU A 31 -12.55 -8.84 -1.11
N LEU A 32 -11.77 -8.61 -0.04
CA LEU A 32 -10.79 -7.53 -0.03
C LEU A 32 -9.74 -7.71 -1.13
N PHE A 33 -9.22 -8.92 -1.32
CA PHE A 33 -8.22 -9.19 -2.35
C PHE A 33 -8.78 -8.97 -3.75
N ALA A 34 -10.02 -9.38 -4.01
CA ALA A 34 -10.68 -9.11 -5.28
C ALA A 34 -10.90 -7.61 -5.49
N ALA A 35 -11.32 -6.89 -4.46
CA ALA A 35 -11.49 -5.43 -4.51
C ALA A 35 -10.15 -4.71 -4.75
N LEU A 36 -9.08 -5.20 -4.14
CA LEU A 36 -7.74 -4.65 -4.32
C LEU A 36 -7.23 -4.87 -5.75
N ASP A 37 -7.38 -6.07 -6.29
CA ASP A 37 -7.04 -6.35 -7.69
C ASP A 37 -7.84 -5.45 -8.65
N ALA A 38 -9.14 -5.29 -8.41
CA ALA A 38 -10.00 -4.42 -9.21
C ALA A 38 -9.58 -2.95 -9.11
N ALA A 39 -9.24 -2.46 -7.92
CA ALA A 39 -8.81 -1.09 -7.71
C ALA A 39 -7.48 -0.79 -8.41
N VAL A 40 -6.54 -1.72 -8.40
CA VAL A 40 -5.26 -1.59 -9.13
C VAL A 40 -5.52 -1.57 -10.63
N ALA A 41 -6.36 -2.46 -11.15
CA ALA A 41 -6.72 -2.50 -12.57
C ALA A 41 -7.43 -1.21 -13.02
N GLU A 42 -8.34 -0.68 -12.20
CA GLU A 42 -9.04 0.58 -12.48
C GLU A 42 -8.06 1.77 -12.50
N ALA A 43 -7.16 1.84 -11.52
CA ALA A 43 -6.12 2.87 -11.50
C ALA A 43 -5.23 2.78 -12.75
N ALA A 44 -4.86 1.58 -13.18
CA ALA A 44 -4.09 1.38 -14.39
C ALA A 44 -4.85 1.84 -15.64
N ALA A 45 -6.16 1.54 -15.74
CA ALA A 45 -7.01 2.00 -16.83
C ALA A 45 -7.11 3.53 -16.86
N ASP A 46 -7.05 4.18 -15.71
CA ASP A 46 -7.06 5.64 -15.58
C ASP A 46 -5.68 6.28 -15.83
N GLY A 47 -4.65 5.49 -16.14
CA GLY A 47 -3.32 5.98 -16.50
C GLY A 47 -2.24 5.82 -15.43
N CYS A 48 -2.53 5.20 -14.28
CA CYS A 48 -1.51 4.90 -13.30
C CYS A 48 -0.63 3.73 -13.77
N THR A 49 0.65 3.98 -13.88
CA THR A 49 1.66 2.96 -14.23
C THR A 49 2.60 2.66 -13.07
N ARG A 50 2.55 3.45 -12.01
CA ARG A 50 3.47 3.40 -10.88
C ARG A 50 2.67 3.21 -9.60
N PHE A 51 2.96 2.13 -8.88
CA PHE A 51 2.24 1.78 -7.64
C PHE A 51 3.22 1.67 -6.48
N LEU A 52 2.99 2.46 -5.44
CA LEU A 52 3.94 2.71 -4.35
C LEU A 52 3.41 2.13 -3.05
N SER A 53 4.09 1.09 -2.54
CA SER A 53 3.74 0.42 -1.28
C SER A 53 4.74 0.74 -0.18
N GLY A 54 4.22 0.94 1.04
CA GLY A 54 5.02 1.13 2.24
C GLY A 54 5.55 -0.16 2.88
N MET A 55 5.14 -1.32 2.37
CA MET A 55 5.72 -2.62 2.69
C MET A 55 5.52 -3.12 4.12
N SER A 56 4.59 -2.55 4.87
CA SER A 56 4.20 -3.07 6.18
C SER A 56 3.38 -4.36 6.04
N THR A 57 3.33 -5.16 7.10
CA THR A 57 2.49 -6.36 7.13
C THR A 57 1.03 -6.02 6.88
N GLY A 58 0.26 -6.96 6.36
CA GLY A 58 -1.15 -6.76 6.08
C GLY A 58 -1.37 -6.03 4.76
N PHE A 59 -2.12 -4.94 4.79
CA PHE A 59 -2.61 -4.27 3.58
C PHE A 59 -1.51 -3.87 2.60
N ASP A 60 -0.42 -3.29 3.09
CA ASP A 60 0.65 -2.81 2.21
C ASP A 60 1.30 -3.95 1.40
N LEU A 61 1.54 -5.11 2.03
CA LEU A 61 2.10 -6.25 1.32
C LEU A 61 1.08 -6.93 0.41
N TRP A 62 -0.19 -7.01 0.81
CA TRP A 62 -1.25 -7.48 -0.09
C TRP A 62 -1.37 -6.58 -1.33
N ALA A 63 -1.25 -5.28 -1.15
CA ALA A 63 -1.27 -4.33 -2.26
C ALA A 63 -0.06 -4.53 -3.19
N ALA A 64 1.13 -4.69 -2.64
CA ALA A 64 2.33 -4.98 -3.43
C ALA A 64 2.17 -6.28 -4.25
N GLU A 65 1.63 -7.33 -3.63
CA GLU A 65 1.36 -8.59 -4.30
C GLU A 65 0.30 -8.44 -5.41
N ALA A 66 -0.73 -7.62 -5.20
CA ALA A 66 -1.74 -7.31 -6.22
C ALA A 66 -1.12 -6.61 -7.43
N VAL A 67 -0.20 -5.68 -7.21
CA VAL A 67 0.53 -5.02 -8.31
C VAL A 67 1.37 -6.02 -9.08
N LEU A 68 2.06 -6.93 -8.40
CA LEU A 68 2.85 -7.98 -9.07
C LEU A 68 1.98 -8.91 -9.91
N ARG A 69 0.80 -9.28 -9.44
CA ARG A 69 -0.16 -10.06 -10.24
C ARG A 69 -0.64 -9.28 -11.46
N THR A 70 -0.96 -8.01 -11.29
CA THR A 70 -1.43 -7.13 -12.37
C THR A 70 -0.35 -6.91 -13.42
N ARG A 71 0.92 -6.82 -13.02
CA ARG A 71 2.06 -6.63 -13.92
C ARG A 71 2.19 -7.73 -14.96
N ALA A 72 1.66 -8.92 -14.70
CA ALA A 72 1.66 -10.01 -15.68
C ALA A 72 0.84 -9.68 -16.93
N ALA A 73 -0.16 -8.79 -16.84
CA ALA A 73 -1.08 -8.47 -17.93
C ALA A 73 -1.09 -6.99 -18.33
N LEU A 74 -0.67 -6.08 -17.46
CA LEU A 74 -0.73 -4.63 -17.68
C LEU A 74 0.66 -3.99 -17.43
N PRO A 75 0.98 -2.86 -18.11
CA PRO A 75 2.26 -2.18 -17.95
C PRO A 75 2.34 -1.36 -16.66
N VAL A 76 2.32 -2.03 -15.52
CA VAL A 76 2.42 -1.41 -14.20
C VAL A 76 3.72 -1.78 -13.52
N GLN A 77 4.19 -0.90 -12.64
CA GLN A 77 5.43 -1.05 -11.87
C GLN A 77 5.12 -1.07 -10.38
N LEU A 78 5.81 -1.95 -9.65
CA LEU A 78 5.83 -1.94 -8.20
C LEU A 78 7.01 -1.10 -7.70
N LEU A 79 6.70 -0.08 -6.90
CA LEU A 79 7.68 0.74 -6.20
C LEU A 79 7.53 0.50 -4.70
N CYS A 80 8.64 0.33 -4.01
CA CYS A 80 8.64 0.13 -2.55
C CYS A 80 9.21 1.35 -1.86
N ALA A 81 8.49 1.89 -0.87
CA ALA A 81 8.96 2.96 0.00
C ALA A 81 9.26 2.39 1.39
N VAL A 82 10.52 2.12 1.65
CA VAL A 82 11.00 1.50 2.89
C VAL A 82 11.40 2.63 3.85
N PRO A 83 10.78 2.74 5.05
CA PRO A 83 11.06 3.84 5.97
C PRO A 83 12.49 3.80 6.52
N PHE A 84 13.05 2.61 6.72
CA PHE A 84 14.43 2.40 7.15
C PHE A 84 14.89 0.99 6.79
N ASP A 85 16.18 0.82 6.63
CA ASP A 85 16.79 -0.50 6.44
C ASP A 85 16.49 -1.34 7.68
N GLY A 86 16.07 -2.58 7.49
CA GLY A 86 15.68 -3.45 8.60
C GLY A 86 14.21 -3.34 9.01
N GLN A 87 13.36 -2.66 8.24
CA GLN A 87 11.92 -2.60 8.50
C GLN A 87 11.31 -3.97 8.80
N ALA A 88 11.73 -5.01 8.10
CA ALA A 88 11.19 -6.36 8.23
C ALA A 88 11.88 -7.22 9.29
N ASP A 89 12.88 -6.71 10.00
CA ASP A 89 13.68 -7.52 10.94
C ASP A 89 12.82 -8.17 12.03
N ARG A 90 11.77 -7.49 12.49
CA ARG A 90 10.87 -7.98 13.53
C ARG A 90 9.56 -8.56 13.00
N PHE A 91 9.41 -8.70 11.69
CA PHE A 91 8.23 -9.34 11.12
C PHE A 91 8.23 -10.84 11.46
N PRO A 92 7.04 -11.45 11.68
CA PRO A 92 6.92 -12.91 11.65
C PRO A 92 7.50 -13.48 10.35
N LEU A 93 8.02 -14.70 10.42
CA LEU A 93 8.78 -15.30 9.32
C LEU A 93 8.02 -15.30 7.98
N GLU A 94 6.73 -15.62 8.01
CA GLU A 94 5.89 -15.60 6.81
C GLU A 94 5.87 -14.21 6.15
N TRP A 95 5.64 -13.17 6.94
CA TRP A 95 5.60 -11.79 6.45
C TRP A 95 6.96 -11.31 5.99
N LYS A 96 8.02 -11.72 6.66
CA LYS A 96 9.39 -11.43 6.24
C LYS A 96 9.70 -12.02 4.87
N ARG A 97 9.26 -13.25 4.61
CA ARG A 97 9.40 -13.89 3.30
C ARG A 97 8.62 -13.15 2.21
N ARG A 98 7.41 -12.72 2.50
CA ARG A 98 6.56 -11.95 1.57
C ARG A 98 7.18 -10.58 1.27
N PHE A 99 7.66 -9.90 2.30
CA PHE A 99 8.41 -8.64 2.18
C PHE A 99 9.61 -8.80 1.24
N ASN A 100 10.45 -9.80 1.50
CA ASN A 100 11.65 -10.04 0.68
C ASN A 100 11.30 -10.39 -0.77
N ARG A 101 10.25 -11.19 -0.98
CA ARG A 101 9.79 -11.54 -2.32
C ARG A 101 9.34 -10.30 -3.10
N CYS A 102 8.53 -9.45 -2.48
CA CYS A 102 8.08 -8.22 -3.11
C CYS A 102 9.24 -7.26 -3.37
N LEU A 103 10.15 -7.13 -2.42
CA LEU A 103 11.31 -6.25 -2.56
C LEU A 103 12.21 -6.66 -3.72
N LEU A 104 12.47 -7.97 -3.86
CA LEU A 104 13.26 -8.50 -4.97
C LEU A 104 12.58 -8.36 -6.33
N ALA A 105 11.25 -8.44 -6.36
CA ALA A 105 10.46 -8.32 -7.59
C ALA A 105 10.15 -6.86 -7.96
N ALA A 106 10.37 -5.91 -7.06
CA ALA A 106 10.05 -4.51 -7.27
C ALA A 106 10.88 -3.90 -8.42
N ASP A 107 10.25 -2.99 -9.14
CA ASP A 107 10.91 -2.23 -10.20
C ASP A 107 11.82 -1.14 -9.63
N LYS A 108 11.48 -0.61 -8.44
CA LYS A 108 12.30 0.36 -7.72
C LYS A 108 12.07 0.30 -6.22
N VAL A 109 13.12 0.53 -5.45
CA VAL A 109 13.09 0.61 -3.99
C VAL A 109 13.64 1.96 -3.54
N TYR A 110 12.83 2.68 -2.76
CA TYR A 110 13.25 3.91 -2.09
C TYR A 110 13.51 3.59 -0.62
N ALA A 111 14.77 3.51 -0.22
CA ALA A 111 15.16 3.38 1.18
C ALA A 111 15.38 4.78 1.76
N LEU A 112 14.50 5.22 2.65
CA LEU A 112 14.45 6.61 3.09
C LEU A 112 15.41 6.91 4.24
N SER A 113 15.78 5.90 5.03
CA SER A 113 16.72 6.03 6.14
C SER A 113 17.52 4.73 6.31
N ARG A 114 18.72 4.84 6.87
CA ARG A 114 19.54 3.67 7.17
C ARG A 114 19.11 2.93 8.42
N SER A 115 18.51 3.65 9.38
CA SER A 115 18.10 3.08 10.66
C SER A 115 16.77 3.68 11.10
N TYR A 116 16.11 2.96 12.02
CA TYR A 116 14.90 3.48 12.66
C TYR A 116 15.19 4.80 13.39
N HIS A 117 14.27 5.75 13.25
CA HIS A 117 14.22 6.96 14.05
C HIS A 117 12.76 7.38 14.27
N ALA A 118 12.50 8.17 15.31
CA ALA A 118 11.16 8.67 15.57
C ALA A 118 10.65 9.46 14.36
N GLY A 119 9.41 9.15 13.92
CA GLY A 119 8.82 9.80 12.77
C GLY A 119 9.17 9.20 11.40
N CYS A 120 9.98 8.13 11.34
CA CYS A 120 10.37 7.53 10.05
C CYS A 120 9.17 6.99 9.25
N PHE A 121 8.16 6.44 9.92
CA PHE A 121 6.94 5.97 9.26
C PHE A 121 6.11 7.14 8.73
N ALA A 122 5.97 8.21 9.49
CA ALA A 122 5.26 9.40 9.04
C ALA A 122 5.97 10.06 7.85
N ALA A 123 7.30 10.13 7.87
CA ALA A 123 8.11 10.64 6.77
C ALA A 123 7.92 9.78 5.50
N ARG A 124 7.89 8.44 5.63
CA ARG A 124 7.61 7.52 4.53
C ARG A 124 6.22 7.77 3.96
N ASN A 125 5.21 7.90 4.82
CA ASN A 125 3.84 8.14 4.39
C ASN A 125 3.72 9.48 3.64
N ARG A 126 4.36 10.53 4.15
CA ARG A 126 4.43 11.83 3.46
C ARG A 126 5.08 11.70 2.08
N PHE A 127 6.20 11.01 2.00
CA PHE A 127 6.88 10.75 0.72
C PHE A 127 5.94 10.09 -0.30
N MET A 128 5.17 9.07 0.12
CA MET A 128 4.25 8.38 -0.76
C MET A 128 3.12 9.27 -1.25
N VAL A 129 2.51 10.04 -0.36
CA VAL A 129 1.42 10.97 -0.71
C VAL A 129 1.92 12.06 -1.66
N ASP A 130 3.07 12.66 -1.36
CA ASP A 130 3.63 13.74 -2.18
C ASP A 130 4.02 13.26 -3.60
N ALA A 131 4.34 11.99 -3.75
CA ALA A 131 4.71 11.39 -5.03
C ALA A 131 3.50 10.92 -5.88
N SER A 132 2.28 11.01 -5.34
CA SER A 132 1.11 10.33 -5.91
C SER A 132 -0.04 11.28 -6.21
N SER A 133 -0.92 10.84 -7.11
CA SER A 133 -2.20 11.50 -7.41
C SER A 133 -3.40 10.70 -6.91
N ARG A 134 -3.19 9.46 -6.49
CA ARG A 134 -4.25 8.55 -6.04
C ARG A 134 -3.77 7.75 -4.84
N LEU A 135 -4.69 7.49 -3.92
CA LEU A 135 -4.50 6.61 -2.76
C LEU A 135 -5.55 5.49 -2.81
N ILE A 136 -5.10 4.25 -2.79
CA ILE A 136 -5.95 3.09 -2.51
C ILE A 136 -5.67 2.69 -1.06
N CYS A 137 -6.70 2.68 -0.21
CA CYS A 137 -6.52 2.45 1.21
C CYS A 137 -7.54 1.47 1.80
N TYR A 138 -7.25 1.01 3.00
CA TYR A 138 -8.20 0.33 3.87
C TYR A 138 -8.28 1.10 5.19
N TYR A 139 -9.33 1.89 5.36
CA TYR A 139 -9.50 2.79 6.50
C TYR A 139 -10.95 2.77 6.98
N ASP A 140 -11.16 2.33 8.22
CA ASP A 140 -12.49 2.17 8.82
C ASP A 140 -12.81 3.24 9.88
N GLY A 141 -12.00 4.30 9.96
CA GLY A 141 -12.21 5.43 10.86
C GLY A 141 -11.36 5.40 12.14
N ARG A 142 -10.65 4.31 12.42
CA ARG A 142 -9.80 4.22 13.62
C ARG A 142 -8.57 5.10 13.51
N SER A 143 -8.13 5.69 14.62
CA SER A 143 -6.93 6.53 14.68
C SER A 143 -5.65 5.71 14.42
N GLY A 144 -4.61 6.38 13.95
CA GLY A 144 -3.29 5.79 13.71
C GLY A 144 -2.65 6.25 12.43
N GLY A 145 -1.64 5.52 11.95
CA GLY A 145 -0.86 5.88 10.76
C GLY A 145 -1.69 5.95 9.49
N THR A 146 -2.64 5.02 9.30
CA THR A 146 -3.53 5.03 8.13
C THR A 146 -4.43 6.26 8.15
N ALA A 147 -5.01 6.62 9.29
CA ALA A 147 -5.82 7.83 9.44
C ALA A 147 -5.02 9.08 9.06
N GLN A 148 -3.79 9.17 9.52
CA GLN A 148 -2.89 10.28 9.20
C GLN A 148 -2.59 10.34 7.70
N THR A 149 -2.33 9.22 7.07
CA THR A 149 -2.06 9.14 5.62
C THR A 149 -3.28 9.54 4.81
N VAL A 150 -4.47 9.07 5.17
CA VAL A 150 -5.72 9.46 4.51
C VAL A 150 -5.93 10.97 4.62
N HIS A 151 -5.73 11.53 5.81
CA HIS A 151 -5.84 12.97 6.02
C HIS A 151 -4.84 13.78 5.17
N MET A 152 -3.59 13.34 5.11
CA MET A 152 -2.59 13.96 4.22
C MET A 152 -3.02 13.91 2.76
N ALA A 153 -3.56 12.77 2.31
CA ALA A 153 -4.04 12.58 0.95
C ALA A 153 -5.22 13.50 0.62
N GLU A 154 -6.16 13.66 1.55
CA GLU A 154 -7.29 14.60 1.40
C GLU A 154 -6.77 16.03 1.25
N GLN A 155 -5.86 16.46 2.12
CA GLN A 155 -5.29 17.80 2.06
C GLN A 155 -4.49 18.07 0.78
N SER A 156 -3.88 17.04 0.22
CA SER A 156 -3.09 17.12 -1.02
C SER A 156 -3.92 16.91 -2.28
N GLY A 157 -5.23 16.68 -2.14
CA GLY A 157 -6.16 16.54 -3.26
C GLY A 157 -6.05 15.22 -4.03
N LEU A 158 -5.53 14.15 -3.41
CA LEU A 158 -5.48 12.83 -4.05
C LEU A 158 -6.89 12.27 -4.24
N LYS A 159 -7.08 11.51 -5.33
CA LYS A 159 -8.27 10.66 -5.48
C LYS A 159 -8.13 9.48 -4.51
N ILE A 160 -9.08 9.35 -3.57
CA ILE A 160 -9.05 8.32 -2.53
C ILE A 160 -10.06 7.23 -2.87
N VAL A 161 -9.58 5.99 -2.91
CA VAL A 161 -10.39 4.78 -3.08
C VAL A 161 -10.23 3.97 -1.80
N ASN A 162 -11.27 3.94 -0.96
CA ASN A 162 -11.26 3.26 0.33
C ASN A 162 -11.99 1.92 0.23
N LEU A 163 -11.25 0.83 0.33
CA LEU A 163 -11.79 -0.52 0.18
C LEU A 163 -12.56 -1.00 1.43
N ALA A 164 -12.42 -0.32 2.56
CA ALA A 164 -13.19 -0.64 3.75
C ALA A 164 -14.67 -0.26 3.62
N ASP A 165 -15.01 0.70 2.78
CA ASP A 165 -16.40 1.17 2.61
C ASP A 165 -17.33 0.06 2.10
N GLY A 166 -16.84 -0.82 1.22
CA GLY A 166 -17.61 -1.96 0.71
C GLY A 166 -17.78 -3.10 1.70
N GLN A 167 -16.95 -3.19 2.74
CA GLN A 167 -16.98 -4.27 3.73
C GLN A 167 -17.85 -3.96 4.95
N GLN A 168 -18.18 -2.71 5.22
CA GLN A 168 -19.01 -2.32 6.35
C GLN A 168 -20.44 -2.89 6.29
N SER A 169 -20.90 -3.28 5.11
CA SER A 169 -22.22 -3.90 4.92
C SER A 169 -22.24 -5.41 5.16
N LEU A 170 -21.09 -6.03 5.42
CA LEU A 170 -20.93 -7.49 5.60
C LEU A 170 -20.58 -7.88 7.03
N LEU A 171 -20.35 -6.92 7.91
CA LEU A 171 -20.08 -7.08 9.32
C LEU A 171 -21.30 -6.72 10.15
#